data_8593347a405887e17501a0934f15b158
#
_entry.id   8593347a405887e17501a0934f15b158
#
_cell.length_a   1.000
_cell.length_b   1.000
_cell.length_c   1.000
_cell.angle_alpha   90.00
_cell.angle_beta   90.00
_cell.angle_gamma   90.00
#
_symmetry.space_group_name_H-M   'P 1'
#
loop_
_entity.id
_entity.type
_entity.pdbx_description
1 polymer ?
#
loop_
_entity_poly.entity_id
_entity_poly.type
_entity_poly.pdbx_seq_one_letter_code
_entity_poly.pdbx_strand_id
1 'polypeptide(L)'
;KVKLVCFPHCSNVVGQENSVARIATMAHDVGAVTCCDGVSYAPHGLPDVGALGTDIYLFSSYKTYGPHQGIMVVRRALADRLVNQAHFFNADVRYKRLTPAGPDHAQIAACAGMADYIDAIYAHHHGGEAAPADRARAVAALQRGHEDRVLAPLLDYLGSRNDARILGSKELGTETGRVPTVALHTAKPAEEIAISLAEHGVICLLYTSPSPRDRSSS
;
A
#
# COMPACT_ATOMS: atom_id res chain seq x y z
N LYS A 1 26.90 -9.65 -3.33
CA LYS A 1 26.33 -8.44 -3.94
C LYS A 1 24.82 -8.55 -3.92
N VAL A 2 24.11 -7.53 -3.37
CA VAL A 2 22.64 -7.47 -3.37
C VAL A 2 22.13 -7.36 -4.81
N LYS A 3 21.10 -8.13 -5.15
CA LYS A 3 20.51 -8.17 -6.50
C LYS A 3 19.08 -7.62 -6.50
N LEU A 4 18.37 -7.78 -5.41
CA LEU A 4 16.98 -7.38 -5.25
C LEU A 4 16.78 -6.82 -3.85
N VAL A 5 16.05 -5.70 -3.75
CA VAL A 5 15.60 -5.09 -2.50
C VAL A 5 14.08 -5.09 -2.51
N CYS A 6 13.47 -5.83 -1.58
CA CYS A 6 12.02 -5.87 -1.40
C CYS A 6 11.66 -5.13 -0.11
N PHE A 7 10.68 -4.23 -0.19
CA PHE A 7 10.25 -3.43 0.96
C PHE A 7 8.81 -2.94 0.78
N PRO A 8 8.06 -2.68 1.87
CA PRO A 8 6.72 -2.14 1.78
C PRO A 8 6.76 -0.62 1.54
N HIS A 9 5.75 -0.08 0.83
CA HIS A 9 5.54 1.37 0.72
C HIS A 9 5.14 1.95 2.08
N CYS A 10 4.23 1.29 2.77
CA CYS A 10 3.96 1.57 4.17
C CYS A 10 3.75 0.28 4.98
N SER A 11 3.95 0.38 6.28
CA SER A 11 3.70 -0.74 7.19
C SER A 11 2.20 -0.97 7.37
N ASN A 12 1.74 -2.20 7.15
CA ASN A 12 0.37 -2.60 7.42
C ASN A 12 0.02 -2.70 8.92
N VAL A 13 1.02 -2.61 9.79
CA VAL A 13 0.85 -2.68 11.26
C VAL A 13 0.87 -1.29 11.87
N VAL A 14 1.92 -0.52 11.61
CA VAL A 14 2.12 0.79 12.27
C VAL A 14 1.72 1.96 11.38
N GLY A 15 1.35 1.71 10.13
CA GLY A 15 0.92 2.74 9.19
C GLY A 15 2.02 3.63 8.65
N GLN A 16 3.25 3.53 9.15
CA GLN A 16 4.35 4.40 8.74
C GLN A 16 4.75 4.18 7.27
N GLU A 17 4.89 5.27 6.54
CA GLU A 17 5.34 5.30 5.16
C GLU A 17 6.87 5.22 5.06
N ASN A 18 7.36 4.59 4.01
CA ASN A 18 8.76 4.55 3.64
C ASN A 18 9.01 5.46 2.43
N SER A 19 10.14 6.17 2.41
CA SER A 19 10.56 6.96 1.26
C SER A 19 11.00 6.04 0.12
N VAL A 20 10.01 5.62 -0.71
CA VAL A 20 10.23 4.67 -1.81
C VAL A 20 11.28 5.17 -2.79
N ALA A 21 11.20 6.43 -3.19
CA ALA A 21 12.14 7.02 -4.15
C ALA A 21 13.58 7.00 -3.64
N ARG A 22 13.78 7.30 -2.36
CA ARG A 22 15.10 7.27 -1.72
C ARG A 22 15.64 5.85 -1.65
N ILE A 23 14.82 4.87 -1.25
CA ILE A 23 15.22 3.45 -1.18
C ILE A 23 15.55 2.95 -2.59
N ALA A 24 14.75 3.30 -3.60
CA ALA A 24 15.00 2.92 -4.98
C ALA A 24 16.34 3.46 -5.48
N THR A 25 16.63 4.75 -5.23
CA THR A 25 17.91 5.36 -5.58
C THR A 25 19.09 4.61 -4.94
N MET A 26 19.04 4.38 -3.63
CA MET A 26 20.12 3.66 -2.91
C MET A 26 20.33 2.23 -3.43
N ALA A 27 19.26 1.54 -3.80
CA ALA A 27 19.35 0.20 -4.38
C ALA A 27 19.97 0.23 -5.78
N HIS A 28 19.59 1.19 -6.60
CA HIS A 28 20.12 1.36 -7.95
C HIS A 28 21.61 1.74 -7.94
N ASP A 29 22.07 2.53 -6.98
CA ASP A 29 23.49 2.90 -6.83
C ASP A 29 24.40 1.66 -6.66
N VAL A 30 23.87 0.57 -6.11
CA VAL A 30 24.59 -0.70 -5.98
C VAL A 30 24.24 -1.73 -7.05
N GLY A 31 23.42 -1.34 -8.03
CA GLY A 31 22.98 -2.17 -9.16
C GLY A 31 21.96 -3.24 -8.77
N ALA A 32 21.18 -3.00 -7.73
CA ALA A 32 20.07 -3.87 -7.32
C ALA A 32 18.74 -3.43 -7.96
N VAL A 33 17.86 -4.37 -8.20
CA VAL A 33 16.46 -4.16 -8.62
C VAL A 33 15.61 -3.92 -7.38
N THR A 34 14.56 -3.11 -7.49
CA THR A 34 13.63 -2.82 -6.40
C THR A 34 12.25 -3.42 -6.63
N CYS A 35 11.66 -3.96 -5.57
CA CYS A 35 10.28 -4.44 -5.55
C CYS A 35 9.57 -3.82 -4.34
N CYS A 36 8.65 -2.91 -4.60
CA CYS A 36 7.89 -2.22 -3.57
C CYS A 36 6.50 -2.84 -3.40
N ASP A 37 6.18 -3.27 -2.18
CA ASP A 37 4.85 -3.72 -1.80
C ASP A 37 3.99 -2.50 -1.39
N GLY A 38 3.07 -2.11 -2.28
CA GLY A 38 2.15 -1.02 -2.08
C GLY A 38 0.76 -1.43 -1.58
N VAL A 39 0.56 -2.70 -1.20
CA VAL A 39 -0.76 -3.23 -0.81
C VAL A 39 -1.44 -2.42 0.29
N SER A 40 -0.68 -1.92 1.25
CA SER A 40 -1.23 -1.13 2.36
C SER A 40 -1.26 0.37 2.09
N TYR A 41 -0.59 0.85 1.03
CA TYR A 41 -0.56 2.26 0.67
C TYR A 41 -1.59 2.61 -0.41
N ALA A 42 -1.73 1.78 -1.43
CA ALA A 42 -2.55 2.06 -2.62
C ALA A 42 -4.02 2.44 -2.32
N PRO A 43 -4.67 1.93 -1.25
CA PRO A 43 -6.03 2.35 -0.88
C PRO A 43 -6.15 3.84 -0.51
N HIS A 44 -5.06 4.45 -0.07
CA HIS A 44 -4.99 5.85 0.40
C HIS A 44 -4.63 6.85 -0.71
N GLY A 45 -4.72 6.42 -1.96
CA GLY A 45 -4.40 7.14 -3.18
C GLY A 45 -3.36 6.39 -3.99
N LEU A 46 -3.74 5.97 -5.20
CA LEU A 46 -2.81 5.29 -6.12
C LEU A 46 -1.62 6.19 -6.41
N PRO A 47 -0.38 5.72 -6.14
CA PRO A 47 0.80 6.54 -6.36
C PRO A 47 1.16 6.62 -7.84
N ASP A 48 1.87 7.67 -8.22
CA ASP A 48 2.59 7.73 -9.49
C ASP A 48 3.83 6.81 -9.41
N VAL A 49 3.65 5.55 -9.82
CA VAL A 49 4.71 4.52 -9.76
C VAL A 49 5.95 4.93 -10.58
N GLY A 50 5.73 5.71 -11.65
CA GLY A 50 6.83 6.26 -12.46
C GLY A 50 7.72 7.21 -11.67
N ALA A 51 7.11 8.12 -10.90
CA ALA A 51 7.81 9.08 -10.04
C ALA A 51 8.50 8.42 -8.84
N LEU A 52 7.95 7.32 -8.31
CA LEU A 52 8.57 6.58 -7.21
C LEU A 52 9.92 5.95 -7.57
N GLY A 53 10.19 5.74 -8.84
CA GLY A 53 11.49 5.21 -9.27
C GLY A 53 11.70 3.71 -9.02
N THR A 54 10.77 2.99 -8.43
CA THR A 54 10.87 1.53 -8.21
C THR A 54 10.73 0.73 -9.50
N ASP A 55 11.36 -0.45 -9.58
CA ASP A 55 11.32 -1.29 -10.77
C ASP A 55 10.07 -2.16 -10.84
N ILE A 56 9.60 -2.60 -9.67
CA ILE A 56 8.37 -3.38 -9.50
C ILE A 56 7.55 -2.73 -8.40
N TYR A 57 6.24 -2.56 -8.65
CA TYR A 57 5.28 -2.11 -7.65
C TYR A 57 4.10 -3.07 -7.61
N LEU A 58 3.77 -3.56 -6.41
CA LEU A 58 2.71 -4.54 -6.20
C LEU A 58 1.57 -3.92 -5.39
N PHE A 59 0.33 -4.21 -5.74
CA PHE A 59 -0.82 -3.86 -4.90
C PHE A 59 -2.00 -4.78 -5.15
N SER A 60 -2.98 -4.75 -4.24
CA SER A 60 -4.21 -5.54 -4.33
C SER A 60 -5.36 -4.67 -4.81
N SER A 61 -6.02 -5.04 -5.90
CA SER A 61 -7.18 -4.30 -6.40
C SER A 61 -8.33 -4.31 -5.39
N TYR A 62 -8.55 -5.41 -4.67
CA TYR A 62 -9.65 -5.52 -3.68
C TYR A 62 -9.50 -4.55 -2.48
N LYS A 63 -8.28 -4.06 -2.21
CA LYS A 63 -8.07 -2.99 -1.23
C LYS A 63 -8.19 -1.60 -1.85
N THR A 64 -8.22 -1.50 -3.18
CA THR A 64 -8.30 -0.27 -3.95
C THR A 64 -9.58 -0.20 -4.79
N TYR A 65 -10.70 -0.60 -4.18
CA TYR A 65 -12.06 -0.53 -4.74
C TYR A 65 -12.31 -1.46 -5.95
N GLY A 66 -11.49 -2.48 -6.16
CA GLY A 66 -11.57 -3.42 -7.26
C GLY A 66 -11.88 -4.87 -6.83
N PRO A 67 -11.85 -5.82 -7.77
CA PRO A 67 -12.06 -7.24 -7.51
C PRO A 67 -10.87 -7.89 -6.79
N HIS A 68 -11.02 -9.15 -6.40
CA HIS A 68 -9.99 -9.90 -5.69
C HIS A 68 -8.83 -10.33 -6.62
N GLN A 69 -8.02 -9.35 -7.02
CA GLN A 69 -6.86 -9.52 -7.89
C GLN A 69 -5.63 -8.81 -7.32
N GLY A 70 -4.45 -9.37 -7.58
CA GLY A 70 -3.16 -8.71 -7.41
C GLY A 70 -2.75 -8.01 -8.71
N ILE A 71 -2.21 -6.82 -8.60
CA ILE A 71 -1.69 -6.05 -9.72
C ILE A 71 -0.19 -5.86 -9.52
N MET A 72 0.59 -6.16 -10.57
CA MET A 72 2.02 -5.96 -10.61
C MET A 72 2.37 -5.00 -11.75
N VAL A 73 2.90 -3.85 -11.38
CA VAL A 73 3.47 -2.88 -12.33
C VAL A 73 4.97 -3.15 -12.41
N VAL A 74 5.49 -3.38 -13.63
CA VAL A 74 6.91 -3.67 -13.86
C VAL A 74 7.47 -2.70 -14.88
N ARG A 75 8.63 -2.10 -14.62
CA ARG A 75 9.33 -1.28 -15.61
C ARG A 75 9.61 -2.09 -16.87
N ARG A 76 9.31 -1.50 -18.02
CA ARG A 76 9.47 -2.18 -19.33
C ARG A 76 10.86 -2.77 -19.52
N ALA A 77 11.90 -2.00 -19.22
CA ALA A 77 13.30 -2.46 -19.36
C ALA A 77 13.63 -3.67 -18.48
N LEU A 78 12.99 -3.79 -17.31
CA LEU A 78 13.13 -4.99 -16.48
C LEU A 78 12.29 -6.14 -17.05
N ALA A 79 11.04 -5.90 -17.42
CA ALA A 79 10.14 -6.92 -17.95
C ALA A 79 10.74 -7.61 -19.20
N ASP A 80 11.45 -6.86 -20.06
CA ASP A 80 12.10 -7.39 -21.26
C ASP A 80 13.27 -8.33 -20.93
N ARG A 81 13.87 -8.21 -19.75
CA ARG A 81 15.01 -9.04 -19.28
C ARG A 81 14.57 -10.26 -18.45
N LEU A 82 13.35 -10.26 -17.94
CA LEU A 82 12.85 -11.38 -17.13
C LEU A 82 12.54 -12.58 -18.03
N VAL A 83 12.88 -13.77 -17.54
CA VAL A 83 12.54 -15.03 -18.22
C VAL A 83 11.04 -15.29 -18.14
N ASN A 84 10.51 -15.96 -19.16
CA ASN A 84 9.11 -16.36 -19.19
C ASN A 84 8.74 -17.24 -17.98
N GLN A 85 7.73 -16.84 -17.24
CA GLN A 85 7.15 -17.59 -16.12
C GLN A 85 5.78 -18.18 -16.46
N ALA A 86 5.26 -17.89 -17.66
CA ALA A 86 4.01 -18.41 -18.19
C ALA A 86 4.27 -19.65 -19.04
N HIS A 87 3.24 -20.16 -19.70
CA HIS A 87 3.38 -21.22 -20.68
C HIS A 87 4.38 -20.84 -21.79
N PHE A 88 5.13 -21.83 -22.29
CA PHE A 88 6.14 -21.63 -23.30
C PHE A 88 5.62 -20.93 -24.57
N PHE A 89 4.37 -21.18 -24.99
CA PHE A 89 3.75 -20.53 -26.14
C PHE A 89 3.40 -19.04 -25.91
N ASN A 90 3.52 -18.54 -24.68
CA ASN A 90 3.36 -17.13 -24.33
C ASN A 90 4.70 -16.38 -24.19
N ALA A 91 5.83 -17.04 -24.41
CA ALA A 91 7.16 -16.47 -24.16
C ALA A 91 7.40 -15.16 -24.91
N ASP A 92 6.90 -15.04 -26.14
CA ASP A 92 7.08 -13.86 -26.99
C ASP A 92 6.03 -12.76 -26.76
N VAL A 93 5.05 -13.03 -25.88
CA VAL A 93 3.98 -12.08 -25.56
C VAL A 93 4.28 -11.39 -24.23
N ARG A 94 4.85 -10.18 -24.28
CA ARG A 94 5.34 -9.45 -23.09
C ARG A 94 4.35 -9.41 -21.94
N TYR A 95 3.10 -9.03 -22.17
CA TYR A 95 2.09 -8.90 -21.12
C TYR A 95 1.60 -10.24 -20.55
N LYS A 96 1.93 -11.36 -21.18
CA LYS A 96 1.62 -12.71 -20.68
C LYS A 96 2.80 -13.37 -19.98
N ARG A 97 4.01 -12.88 -20.20
CA ARG A 97 5.26 -13.51 -19.75
C ARG A 97 5.32 -13.77 -18.26
N LEU A 98 4.73 -12.91 -17.44
CA LEU A 98 4.71 -13.01 -15.99
C LEU A 98 3.35 -13.44 -15.43
N THR A 99 2.39 -13.78 -16.29
CA THR A 99 1.05 -14.20 -15.88
C THR A 99 0.95 -15.71 -15.97
N PRO A 100 0.62 -16.42 -14.87
CA PRO A 100 0.42 -17.87 -14.91
C PRO A 100 -0.72 -18.25 -15.86
N ALA A 101 -0.70 -19.49 -16.31
CA ALA A 101 -1.73 -20.01 -17.19
C ALA A 101 -3.10 -20.02 -16.51
N GLY A 102 -4.15 -19.73 -17.28
CA GLY A 102 -5.53 -19.74 -16.81
C GLY A 102 -5.89 -18.61 -15.83
N PRO A 103 -5.49 -17.34 -16.10
CA PRO A 103 -5.92 -16.23 -15.27
C PRO A 103 -7.44 -16.03 -15.34
N ASP A 104 -8.04 -15.52 -14.26
CA ASP A 104 -9.45 -15.14 -14.26
C ASP A 104 -9.64 -13.83 -15.06
N HIS A 105 -9.99 -13.99 -16.33
CA HIS A 105 -10.17 -12.87 -17.25
C HIS A 105 -11.31 -11.94 -16.84
N ALA A 106 -12.36 -12.45 -16.18
CA ALA A 106 -13.48 -11.64 -15.71
C ALA A 106 -13.04 -10.69 -14.60
N GLN A 107 -12.28 -11.18 -13.61
CA GLN A 107 -11.72 -10.34 -12.56
C GLN A 107 -10.68 -9.35 -13.08
N ILE A 108 -9.84 -9.76 -14.04
CA ILE A 108 -8.89 -8.84 -14.69
C ILE A 108 -9.62 -7.70 -15.38
N ALA A 109 -10.66 -8.01 -16.16
CA ALA A 109 -11.48 -6.98 -16.84
C ALA A 109 -12.19 -6.06 -15.83
N ALA A 110 -12.70 -6.62 -14.73
CA ALA A 110 -13.37 -5.86 -13.68
C ALA A 110 -12.44 -4.86 -12.95
N CYS A 111 -11.11 -5.01 -13.03
CA CYS A 111 -10.16 -4.02 -12.49
C CYS A 111 -10.31 -2.64 -13.15
N ALA A 112 -10.87 -2.54 -14.37
CA ALA A 112 -11.16 -1.26 -15.01
C ALA A 112 -12.11 -0.39 -14.17
N GLY A 113 -13.04 -1.00 -13.42
CA GLY A 113 -13.94 -0.29 -12.51
C GLY A 113 -13.23 0.53 -11.42
N MET A 114 -11.96 0.26 -11.10
CA MET A 114 -11.18 1.13 -10.22
C MET A 114 -10.94 2.51 -10.84
N ALA A 115 -10.66 2.56 -12.14
CA ALA A 115 -10.48 3.82 -12.86
C ALA A 115 -11.82 4.56 -12.95
N ASP A 116 -12.91 3.86 -13.26
CA ASP A 116 -14.26 4.43 -13.32
C ASP A 116 -14.66 5.04 -11.98
N TYR A 117 -14.31 4.38 -10.87
CA TYR A 117 -14.57 4.90 -9.52
C TYR A 117 -13.79 6.18 -9.23
N ILE A 118 -12.50 6.23 -9.58
CA ILE A 118 -11.68 7.44 -9.45
C ILE A 118 -12.25 8.57 -10.30
N ASP A 119 -12.65 8.28 -11.54
CA ASP A 119 -13.25 9.26 -12.45
C ASP A 119 -14.59 9.79 -11.92
N ALA A 120 -15.41 8.94 -11.30
CA ALA A 120 -16.65 9.34 -10.65
C ALA A 120 -16.42 10.29 -9.46
N ILE A 121 -15.42 9.99 -8.60
CA ILE A 121 -15.04 10.88 -7.48
C ILE A 121 -14.55 12.22 -8.02
N TYR A 122 -13.69 12.20 -9.04
CA TYR A 122 -13.19 13.41 -9.66
C TYR A 122 -14.32 14.28 -10.21
N ALA A 123 -15.22 13.68 -10.98
CA ALA A 123 -16.37 14.39 -11.57
C ALA A 123 -17.28 15.02 -10.50
N HIS A 124 -17.46 14.33 -9.37
CA HIS A 124 -18.27 14.81 -8.25
C HIS A 124 -17.66 16.04 -7.55
N HIS A 125 -16.33 16.05 -7.35
CA HIS A 125 -15.66 17.06 -6.53
C HIS A 125 -15.03 18.21 -7.30
N HIS A 126 -14.60 17.97 -8.53
CA HIS A 126 -13.84 18.95 -9.31
C HIS A 126 -14.58 19.42 -10.56
N GLY A 127 -15.26 18.52 -11.26
CA GLY A 127 -15.86 18.83 -12.58
C GLY A 127 -14.81 19.13 -13.66
N GLY A 128 -15.30 19.29 -14.91
CA GLY A 128 -14.43 19.60 -16.06
C GLY A 128 -13.61 18.40 -16.57
N GLU A 129 -12.89 18.65 -17.68
CA GLU A 129 -12.01 17.65 -18.29
C GLU A 129 -10.58 17.76 -17.77
N ALA A 130 -9.95 16.63 -17.48
CA ALA A 130 -8.53 16.55 -17.11
C ALA A 130 -7.95 15.22 -17.62
N ALA A 131 -6.63 15.15 -17.77
CA ALA A 131 -5.97 13.90 -18.11
C ALA A 131 -6.16 12.85 -17.00
N PRO A 132 -6.23 11.55 -17.33
CA PRO A 132 -6.45 10.48 -16.31
C PRO A 132 -5.50 10.53 -15.13
N ALA A 133 -4.23 10.83 -15.37
CA ALA A 133 -3.23 10.96 -14.32
C ALA A 133 -3.49 12.18 -13.40
N ASP A 134 -4.01 13.28 -13.95
CA ASP A 134 -4.36 14.46 -13.16
C ASP A 134 -5.58 14.20 -12.28
N ARG A 135 -6.60 13.53 -12.84
CA ARG A 135 -7.77 13.08 -12.09
C ARG A 135 -7.37 12.17 -10.92
N ALA A 136 -6.53 11.17 -11.18
CA ALA A 136 -6.04 10.28 -10.14
C ALA A 136 -5.27 11.02 -9.04
N ARG A 137 -4.40 11.98 -9.40
CA ARG A 137 -3.68 12.81 -8.43
C ARG A 137 -4.61 13.69 -7.60
N ALA A 138 -5.61 14.31 -8.23
CA ALA A 138 -6.57 15.14 -7.53
C ALA A 138 -7.41 14.33 -6.53
N VAL A 139 -7.85 13.13 -6.92
CA VAL A 139 -8.61 12.23 -6.04
C VAL A 139 -7.73 11.72 -4.90
N ALA A 140 -6.48 11.35 -5.18
CA ALA A 140 -5.53 10.94 -4.14
C ALA A 140 -5.31 12.06 -3.10
N ALA A 141 -5.13 13.30 -3.56
CA ALA A 141 -4.98 14.45 -2.65
C ALA A 141 -6.23 14.70 -1.82
N LEU A 142 -7.42 14.55 -2.41
CA LEU A 142 -8.71 14.68 -1.71
C LEU A 142 -8.84 13.61 -0.61
N GLN A 143 -8.55 12.36 -0.92
CA GLN A 143 -8.60 11.24 0.02
C GLN A 143 -7.62 11.44 1.18
N ARG A 144 -6.35 11.73 0.88
CA ARG A 144 -5.33 12.00 1.91
C ARG A 144 -5.72 13.17 2.82
N GLY A 145 -6.16 14.28 2.24
CA GLY A 145 -6.59 15.43 3.05
C GLY A 145 -7.79 15.14 3.94
N HIS A 146 -8.69 14.24 3.52
CA HIS A 146 -9.79 13.77 4.36
C HIS A 146 -9.30 12.86 5.47
N GLU A 147 -8.46 11.87 5.15
CA GLU A 147 -7.87 10.93 6.09
C GLU A 147 -7.07 11.65 7.18
N ASP A 148 -6.20 12.57 6.80
CA ASP A 148 -5.40 13.36 7.74
C ASP A 148 -6.29 14.16 8.71
N ARG A 149 -7.35 14.79 8.21
CA ARG A 149 -8.29 15.56 9.02
C ARG A 149 -9.06 14.72 10.03
N VAL A 150 -9.42 13.48 9.65
CA VAL A 150 -10.13 12.55 10.53
C VAL A 150 -9.18 11.88 11.53
N LEU A 151 -7.93 11.62 11.10
CA LEU A 151 -6.93 10.95 11.91
C LEU A 151 -6.29 11.86 12.97
N ALA A 152 -6.11 13.15 12.67
CA ALA A 152 -5.42 14.09 13.56
C ALA A 152 -5.98 14.11 14.98
N PRO A 153 -7.30 14.23 15.22
CA PRO A 153 -7.87 14.24 16.58
C PRO A 153 -7.60 12.94 17.34
N LEU A 154 -7.57 11.79 16.64
CA LEU A 154 -7.25 10.50 17.25
C LEU A 154 -5.78 10.45 17.69
N LEU A 155 -4.86 10.91 16.83
CA LEU A 155 -3.44 10.95 17.17
C LEU A 155 -3.15 11.91 18.33
N ASP A 156 -3.81 13.06 18.37
CA ASP A 156 -3.70 14.03 19.46
C ASP A 156 -4.20 13.43 20.78
N TYR A 157 -5.38 12.81 20.76
CA TYR A 157 -5.93 12.11 21.91
C TYR A 157 -5.01 11.02 22.43
N LEU A 158 -4.58 10.11 21.55
CA LEU A 158 -3.69 9.01 21.91
C LEU A 158 -2.31 9.50 22.35
N GLY A 159 -1.83 10.59 21.74
CA GLY A 159 -0.55 11.21 22.06
C GLY A 159 -0.53 11.91 23.43
N SER A 160 -1.69 12.33 23.94
CA SER A 160 -1.85 12.95 25.27
C SER A 160 -1.94 11.92 26.42
N ARG A 161 -2.10 10.64 26.10
CA ARG A 161 -2.25 9.58 27.11
C ARG A 161 -0.89 9.08 27.61
N ASN A 162 -0.82 8.79 28.91
CA ASN A 162 0.37 8.23 29.56
C ASN A 162 0.36 6.69 29.60
N ASP A 163 -0.79 6.06 29.35
CA ASP A 163 -1.01 4.60 29.42
C ASP A 163 -0.99 3.93 28.03
N ALA A 164 -0.80 4.70 26.97
CA ALA A 164 -0.71 4.21 25.61
C ALA A 164 0.43 4.91 24.84
N ARG A 165 1.15 4.16 24.03
CA ARG A 165 2.22 4.66 23.15
C ARG A 165 1.91 4.32 21.71
N ILE A 166 1.79 5.34 20.86
CA ILE A 166 1.65 5.15 19.40
C ILE A 166 2.96 4.59 18.85
N LEU A 167 2.86 3.54 18.03
CA LEU A 167 3.98 2.97 17.28
C LEU A 167 4.09 3.62 15.91
N GLY A 168 5.33 3.86 15.46
CA GLY A 168 5.62 4.55 14.21
C GLY A 168 5.51 6.07 14.31
N SER A 169 5.60 6.75 13.15
CA SER A 169 5.51 8.21 13.06
C SER A 169 4.13 8.71 13.50
N LYS A 170 4.08 9.90 14.10
CA LYS A 170 2.84 10.65 14.39
C LYS A 170 2.57 11.72 13.34
N GLU A 171 3.49 11.92 12.41
CA GLU A 171 3.41 12.98 11.40
C GLU A 171 2.41 12.60 10.31
N LEU A 172 1.66 13.60 9.85
CA LEU A 172 0.71 13.52 8.75
C LEU A 172 1.21 14.39 7.60
N GLY A 173 0.84 14.03 6.37
CA GLY A 173 1.12 14.83 5.19
C GLY A 173 2.60 14.92 4.78
N THR A 174 3.49 14.12 5.35
CA THR A 174 4.91 14.07 4.98
C THR A 174 5.25 12.79 4.19
N GLU A 175 6.39 12.80 3.49
CA GLU A 175 6.88 11.63 2.72
C GLU A 175 7.15 10.40 3.60
N THR A 176 7.44 10.60 4.87
CA THR A 176 7.67 9.55 5.87
C THR A 176 6.64 9.58 6.99
N GLY A 177 5.46 10.11 6.68
CA GLY A 177 4.33 10.20 7.59
C GLY A 177 3.66 8.86 7.82
N ARG A 178 2.35 8.87 7.82
CA ARG A 178 1.57 7.63 8.00
C ARG A 178 0.29 7.65 7.19
N VAL A 179 -0.18 6.45 6.85
CA VAL A 179 -1.56 6.18 6.45
C VAL A 179 -2.43 6.00 7.72
N PRO A 180 -3.78 6.03 7.64
CA PRO A 180 -4.67 5.99 8.81
C PRO A 180 -4.74 4.61 9.49
N THR A 181 -3.61 3.97 9.68
CA THR A 181 -3.43 2.76 10.48
C THR A 181 -2.65 3.12 11.74
N VAL A 182 -3.24 2.91 12.92
CA VAL A 182 -2.63 3.27 14.21
C VAL A 182 -2.42 2.01 15.04
N ALA A 183 -1.18 1.71 15.36
CA ALA A 183 -0.82 0.65 16.30
C ALA A 183 -0.42 1.25 17.65
N LEU A 184 -0.88 0.62 18.70
CA LEU A 184 -0.65 1.03 20.08
C LEU A 184 0.09 -0.04 20.86
N HIS A 185 0.97 0.41 21.74
CA HIS A 185 1.51 -0.39 22.83
C HIS A 185 0.89 0.15 24.14
N THR A 186 0.35 -0.75 24.97
CA THR A 186 -0.31 -0.40 26.23
C THR A 186 0.18 -1.33 27.34
N ALA A 187 0.00 -0.90 28.60
CA ALA A 187 0.33 -1.72 29.77
C ALA A 187 -0.68 -2.87 29.99
N LYS A 188 -1.91 -2.71 29.51
CA LYS A 188 -2.95 -3.75 29.56
C LYS A 188 -2.79 -4.71 28.38
N PRO A 189 -3.20 -5.99 28.52
CA PRO A 189 -3.25 -6.92 27.41
C PRO A 189 -4.09 -6.36 26.25
N ALA A 190 -3.58 -6.49 25.02
CA ALA A 190 -4.24 -5.93 23.85
C ALA A 190 -5.66 -6.52 23.61
N GLU A 191 -5.85 -7.78 23.99
CA GLU A 191 -7.14 -8.47 23.88
C GLU A 191 -8.21 -7.84 24.80
N GLU A 192 -7.85 -7.50 26.03
CA GLU A 192 -8.77 -6.81 26.98
C GLU A 192 -9.20 -5.45 26.44
N ILE A 193 -8.25 -4.71 25.84
CA ILE A 193 -8.55 -3.41 25.23
C ILE A 193 -9.45 -3.56 24.02
N ALA A 194 -9.20 -4.54 23.15
CA ALA A 194 -10.02 -4.78 21.98
C ALA A 194 -11.46 -5.15 22.36
N ILE A 195 -11.64 -6.01 23.38
CA ILE A 195 -12.96 -6.37 23.90
C ILE A 195 -13.67 -5.13 24.45
N SER A 196 -13.01 -4.34 25.31
CA SER A 196 -13.60 -3.14 25.88
C SER A 196 -13.97 -2.09 24.81
N LEU A 197 -13.14 -1.91 23.79
CA LEU A 197 -13.44 -1.01 22.68
C LEU A 197 -14.63 -1.50 21.83
N ALA A 198 -14.74 -2.82 21.63
CA ALA A 198 -15.88 -3.40 20.92
C ALA A 198 -17.21 -3.16 21.62
N GLU A 199 -17.25 -3.18 22.97
CA GLU A 199 -18.42 -2.83 23.77
C GLU A 199 -18.89 -1.37 23.55
N HIS A 200 -17.96 -0.49 23.12
CA HIS A 200 -18.22 0.90 22.76
C HIS A 200 -18.36 1.14 21.25
N GLY A 201 -18.50 0.08 20.46
CA GLY A 201 -18.68 0.15 19.00
C GLY A 201 -17.39 0.41 18.20
N VAL A 202 -16.21 0.32 18.83
CA VAL A 202 -14.91 0.47 18.16
C VAL A 202 -14.30 -0.90 17.93
N ILE A 203 -14.18 -1.31 16.66
CA ILE A 203 -13.61 -2.59 16.27
C ILE A 203 -12.12 -2.42 16.03
N CYS A 204 -11.30 -3.10 16.84
CA CYS A 204 -9.84 -3.16 16.67
C CYS A 204 -9.39 -4.51 16.16
N LEU A 205 -8.31 -4.51 15.39
CA LEU A 205 -7.63 -5.74 14.98
C LEU A 205 -6.51 -6.05 15.97
N LEU A 206 -6.45 -7.30 16.41
CA LEU A 206 -5.32 -7.83 17.16
C LEU A 206 -4.33 -8.39 16.13
N TYR A 207 -3.21 -7.73 15.97
CA TYR A 207 -2.15 -8.21 15.11
C TYR A 207 -1.14 -8.97 15.98
N THR A 208 -1.36 -10.26 16.13
CA THR A 208 -0.41 -11.18 16.76
C THR A 208 0.32 -11.95 15.66
N SER A 209 1.41 -11.39 15.14
CA SER A 209 2.38 -12.19 14.39
C SER A 209 3.50 -12.53 15.35
N PRO A 210 3.57 -13.74 15.91
CA PRO A 210 4.73 -14.15 16.69
C PRO A 210 5.94 -14.12 15.75
N SER A 211 6.92 -13.27 16.06
CA SER A 211 8.22 -13.31 15.41
C SER A 211 8.78 -14.76 15.54
N PRO A 212 9.45 -15.30 14.52
CA PRO A 212 10.16 -16.56 14.67
C PRO A 212 11.10 -16.60 15.89
N ARG A 213 11.56 -15.43 16.37
CA ARG A 213 12.38 -15.29 17.59
C ARG A 213 11.58 -15.48 18.87
N ASP A 214 10.28 -15.18 18.87
CA ASP A 214 9.44 -15.30 20.05
C ASP A 214 9.00 -16.77 20.33
N ARG A 215 9.14 -17.65 19.32
CA ARG A 215 8.87 -19.08 19.46
C ARG A 215 9.99 -19.88 20.11
N SER A 216 11.16 -19.29 20.34
CA SER A 216 12.32 -19.95 20.91
C SER A 216 12.45 -19.78 22.44
N SER A 217 11.48 -19.14 23.10
CA SER A 217 11.50 -18.85 24.53
C SER A 217 10.37 -19.55 25.32
N SER A 218 9.77 -20.61 24.75
CA SER A 218 8.82 -21.51 25.45
C SER A 218 9.37 -22.92 25.60
#